data_b958699c6954140ca8849925badd3f5a
#
_entry.id   b958699c6954140ca8849925badd3f5a
#
_cell.length_a   1.000
_cell.length_b   1.000
_cell.length_c   1.000
_cell.angle_alpha   90.00
_cell.angle_beta   90.00
_cell.angle_gamma   90.00
#
_symmetry.space_group_name_H-M   'P 1'
#
loop_
_entity.id
_entity.type
_entity.pdbx_description
1 polymer ?
#
loop_
_entity_poly.entity_id
_entity_poly.type
_entity_poly.pdbx_seq_one_letter_code
_entity_poly.pdbx_strand_id
1 'polypeptide(L)'
;MRSSQEQVMEIFKMTGKVFDIRRFSTHDGDGIRTTVFLKGCPLKCVWCQNPEGISIRKRPIYFENRCIHCKTCIAKSKEHGVTLEEDQIHLHPDKNEDWNTIIEWCPTGAIAMDSREMTVEMVMEEIRKDNPFYRHGNGGVTI
;
A
#
# COMPACT_ATOMS: atom_id res chain seq x y z
N MET A 1 -4.05 15.01 34.06
CA MET A 1 -2.99 15.13 33.02
C MET A 1 -2.52 13.71 32.72
N ARG A 2 -2.59 13.28 31.45
CA ARG A 2 -2.06 11.96 31.04
C ARG A 2 -0.56 11.96 31.16
N SER A 3 0.05 10.84 31.55
CA SER A 3 1.50 10.73 31.62
C SER A 3 2.12 10.77 30.24
N SER A 4 3.37 11.25 30.15
CA SER A 4 4.11 11.28 28.87
C SER A 4 4.23 9.88 28.25
N GLN A 5 4.25 8.82 29.04
CA GLN A 5 4.29 7.43 28.57
C GLN A 5 2.97 6.99 27.97
N GLU A 6 1.83 7.41 28.51
CA GLU A 6 0.49 7.10 27.93
C GLU A 6 0.31 7.80 26.59
N GLN A 7 0.77 9.04 26.46
CA GLN A 7 0.73 9.79 25.19
C GLN A 7 1.57 9.13 24.11
N VAL A 8 2.77 8.67 24.44
CA VAL A 8 3.66 7.96 23.52
C VAL A 8 3.02 6.64 23.05
N MET A 9 2.43 5.87 23.98
CA MET A 9 1.73 4.61 23.64
C MET A 9 0.51 4.85 22.73
N GLU A 10 -0.21 5.95 22.91
CA GLU A 10 -1.34 6.32 22.05
C GLU A 10 -0.87 6.65 20.62
N ILE A 11 0.25 7.35 20.47
CA ILE A 11 0.85 7.67 19.15
C ILE A 11 1.23 6.38 18.40
N PHE A 12 1.82 5.40 19.06
CA PHE A 12 2.21 4.13 18.41
C PHE A 12 1.01 3.32 17.90
N LYS A 13 -0.18 3.53 18.47
CA LYS A 13 -1.43 2.88 18.03
C LYS A 13 -2.14 3.63 16.89
N MET A 14 -1.74 4.85 16.57
CA MET A 14 -2.32 5.58 15.45
C MET A 14 -2.08 4.80 14.14
N THR A 15 -3.10 4.74 13.29
CA THR A 15 -3.03 4.02 12.01
C THR A 15 -3.05 4.99 10.84
N GLY A 16 -2.40 4.59 9.76
CA GLY A 16 -2.45 5.27 8.48
C GLY A 16 -2.53 4.28 7.33
N LYS A 17 -3.02 4.72 6.19
CA LYS A 17 -3.06 3.91 4.97
C LYS A 17 -1.76 4.12 4.22
N VAL A 18 -0.94 3.08 4.17
CA VAL A 18 0.35 3.05 3.47
C VAL A 18 0.16 2.28 2.17
N PHE A 19 0.51 2.89 1.04
CA PHE A 19 0.43 2.19 -0.24
C PHE A 19 1.78 1.64 -0.69
N ASP A 20 2.90 2.24 -0.24
CA ASP A 20 4.23 1.73 -0.53
C ASP A 20 5.23 2.09 0.58
N ILE A 21 6.25 1.27 0.76
CA ILE A 21 7.45 1.56 1.55
C ILE A 21 8.64 1.18 0.69
N ARG A 22 9.31 2.19 0.13
CA ARG A 22 10.50 2.01 -0.72
C ARG A 22 11.76 2.15 0.12
N ARG A 23 12.47 1.08 0.21
CA ARG A 23 13.79 1.05 0.83
C ARG A 23 14.86 1.40 -0.22
N PHE A 24 15.98 1.93 0.24
CA PHE A 24 17.12 2.29 -0.61
C PHE A 24 16.81 3.35 -1.68
N SER A 25 15.91 4.29 -1.38
CA SER A 25 15.67 5.45 -2.24
C SER A 25 16.88 6.38 -2.21
N THR A 26 17.34 6.79 -3.40
CA THR A 26 18.50 7.67 -3.59
C THR A 26 18.15 9.04 -4.18
N HIS A 27 16.86 9.25 -4.50
CA HIS A 27 16.37 10.49 -5.12
C HIS A 27 15.44 11.31 -4.21
N ASP A 28 15.21 10.86 -2.99
CA ASP A 28 14.25 11.47 -2.05
C ASP A 28 14.95 12.29 -0.94
N GLY A 29 16.15 12.77 -1.19
CA GLY A 29 17.02 13.54 -0.28
C GLY A 29 18.43 12.95 -0.21
N ASP A 30 19.22 13.46 0.75
CA ASP A 30 20.61 13.04 0.90
C ASP A 30 20.72 11.61 1.43
N GLY A 31 21.71 10.88 0.93
CA GLY A 31 22.06 9.53 1.34
C GLY A 31 21.01 8.47 0.92
N ILE A 32 21.11 7.30 1.55
CA ILE A 32 20.15 6.21 1.33
C ILE A 32 18.96 6.40 2.26
N ARG A 33 17.75 6.40 1.69
CA ARG A 33 16.53 6.70 2.43
C ARG A 33 15.51 5.57 2.34
N THR A 34 14.65 5.50 3.34
CA THR A 34 13.41 4.75 3.28
C THR A 34 12.25 5.73 3.10
N THR A 35 11.53 5.61 2.00
CA THR A 35 10.39 6.49 1.69
C THR A 35 9.09 5.76 1.99
N VAL A 36 8.26 6.36 2.85
CA VAL A 36 6.94 5.84 3.24
C VAL A 36 5.87 6.64 2.49
N PHE A 37 5.07 5.97 1.68
CA PHE A 37 4.03 6.59 0.89
C PHE A 37 2.65 6.40 1.53
N LEU A 38 2.02 7.50 1.90
CA LEU A 38 0.70 7.53 2.54
C LEU A 38 -0.39 7.85 1.52
N LYS A 39 -1.59 7.28 1.73
CA LYS A 39 -2.80 7.63 0.96
C LYS A 39 -3.53 8.82 1.56
N GLY A 40 -4.26 9.52 0.70
CA GLY A 40 -5.10 10.66 1.08
C GLY A 40 -4.47 12.01 0.77
N CYS A 41 -3.68 12.09 -0.31
CA CYS A 41 -3.13 13.37 -0.76
C CYS A 41 -4.25 14.33 -1.18
N PRO A 42 -4.35 15.54 -0.59
CA PRO A 42 -5.38 16.52 -0.96
C PRO A 42 -5.12 17.21 -2.29
N LEU A 43 -3.89 17.07 -2.84
CA LEU A 43 -3.49 17.69 -4.08
C LEU A 43 -3.98 16.87 -5.29
N LYS A 44 -4.19 17.55 -6.42
CA LYS A 44 -4.63 16.96 -7.70
C LYS A 44 -3.67 17.40 -8.82
N CYS A 45 -2.38 17.21 -8.60
CA CYS A 45 -1.36 17.60 -9.58
C CYS A 45 -1.55 16.81 -10.87
N VAL A 46 -1.59 17.49 -12.01
CA VAL A 46 -1.74 16.84 -13.33
C VAL A 46 -0.52 15.99 -13.70
N TRP A 47 0.62 16.24 -13.06
CA TRP A 47 1.88 15.48 -13.21
C TRP A 47 2.15 14.51 -12.05
N CYS A 48 1.11 14.10 -11.29
CA CYS A 48 1.29 13.21 -10.15
C CYS A 48 1.90 11.87 -10.59
N GLN A 49 3.05 11.52 -10.00
CA GLN A 49 3.72 10.24 -10.27
C GLN A 49 3.14 9.08 -9.45
N ASN A 50 2.36 9.36 -8.40
CA ASN A 50 1.75 8.37 -7.52
C ASN A 50 0.24 8.63 -7.39
N PRO A 51 -0.55 8.54 -8.48
CA PRO A 51 -1.98 8.85 -8.46
C PRO A 51 -2.78 7.94 -7.52
N GLU A 52 -2.27 6.73 -7.24
CA GLU A 52 -2.82 5.79 -6.26
C GLU A 52 -2.83 6.36 -4.83
N GLY A 53 -1.93 7.29 -4.51
CA GLY A 53 -1.86 7.98 -3.22
C GLY A 53 -2.93 9.05 -3.01
N ILE A 54 -3.62 9.52 -4.07
CA ILE A 54 -4.58 10.63 -3.97
C ILE A 54 -5.82 10.20 -3.18
N SER A 55 -6.42 9.06 -3.54
CA SER A 55 -7.64 8.59 -2.88
C SER A 55 -7.34 7.95 -1.54
N ILE A 56 -8.07 8.35 -0.49
CA ILE A 56 -8.02 7.67 0.82
C ILE A 56 -8.67 6.27 0.78
N ARG A 57 -9.49 5.97 -0.23
CA ARG A 57 -10.18 4.68 -0.34
C ARG A 57 -9.19 3.60 -0.79
N LYS A 58 -9.24 2.45 -0.12
CA LYS A 58 -8.56 1.25 -0.59
C LYS A 58 -9.26 0.74 -1.85
N ARG A 59 -8.46 0.34 -2.84
CA ARG A 59 -8.98 -0.23 -4.09
C ARG A 59 -8.19 -1.47 -4.47
N PRO A 60 -8.84 -2.48 -5.05
CA PRO A 60 -8.13 -3.60 -5.63
C PRO A 60 -7.34 -3.12 -6.85
N ILE A 61 -6.15 -3.69 -7.03
CA ILE A 61 -5.30 -3.51 -8.20
C ILE A 61 -4.98 -4.86 -8.82
N TYR A 62 -4.73 -4.86 -10.13
CA TYR A 62 -4.41 -6.05 -10.90
C TYR A 62 -3.02 -5.93 -11.51
N PHE A 63 -2.22 -6.97 -11.32
CA PHE A 63 -0.90 -7.12 -11.90
C PHE A 63 -0.94 -8.20 -12.99
N GLU A 64 -1.06 -7.78 -14.24
CA GLU A 64 -1.16 -8.68 -15.39
C GLU A 64 0.02 -9.64 -15.47
N ASN A 65 1.24 -9.14 -15.23
CA ASN A 65 2.48 -9.92 -15.27
C ASN A 65 2.57 -11.03 -14.21
N ARG A 66 1.68 -11.06 -13.23
CA ARG A 66 1.57 -12.12 -12.22
C ARG A 66 0.43 -13.08 -12.49
N CYS A 67 -0.46 -12.73 -13.42
CA CYS A 67 -1.67 -13.52 -13.67
C CYS A 67 -1.35 -14.77 -14.50
N ILE A 68 -1.79 -15.92 -14.00
CA ILE A 68 -1.71 -17.21 -14.70
C ILE A 68 -3.03 -17.59 -15.39
N HIS A 69 -3.97 -16.68 -15.50
CA HIS A 69 -5.28 -16.83 -16.12
C HIS A 69 -6.12 -18.03 -15.58
N CYS A 70 -5.95 -18.37 -14.29
CA CYS A 70 -6.68 -19.48 -13.66
C CYS A 70 -8.17 -19.22 -13.44
N LYS A 71 -8.64 -18.00 -13.64
CA LYS A 71 -10.07 -17.56 -13.55
C LYS A 71 -10.71 -17.75 -12.17
N THR A 72 -9.94 -18.10 -11.13
CA THR A 72 -10.45 -18.30 -9.76
C THR A 72 -11.09 -17.02 -9.20
N CYS A 73 -10.51 -15.85 -9.48
CA CYS A 73 -11.05 -14.55 -9.06
C CYS A 73 -12.45 -14.28 -9.62
N ILE A 74 -12.73 -14.69 -10.87
CA ILE A 74 -14.04 -14.56 -11.49
C ILE A 74 -15.04 -15.47 -10.79
N ALA A 75 -14.66 -16.74 -10.54
CA ALA A 75 -15.52 -17.70 -9.85
C ALA A 75 -15.85 -17.30 -8.41
N LYS A 76 -14.98 -16.49 -7.75
CA LYS A 76 -15.18 -15.98 -6.40
C LYS A 76 -15.88 -14.62 -6.36
N SER A 77 -15.96 -13.91 -7.47
CA SER A 77 -16.67 -12.64 -7.58
C SER A 77 -18.19 -12.89 -7.60
N LYS A 78 -18.90 -12.40 -6.58
CA LYS A 78 -20.35 -12.58 -6.43
C LYS A 78 -21.13 -11.44 -7.06
N GLU A 79 -20.58 -10.24 -7.04
CA GLU A 79 -21.20 -8.99 -7.47
C GLU A 79 -20.64 -8.50 -8.82
N HIS A 80 -20.01 -9.40 -9.58
CA HIS A 80 -19.32 -9.06 -10.82
C HIS A 80 -18.28 -7.96 -10.68
N GLY A 81 -17.58 -7.94 -9.53
CA GLY A 81 -16.45 -7.05 -9.27
C GLY A 81 -15.21 -7.41 -10.10
N VAL A 82 -15.15 -8.67 -10.58
CA VAL A 82 -14.12 -9.15 -11.49
C VAL A 82 -14.78 -9.72 -12.74
N THR A 83 -14.46 -9.20 -13.90
CA THR A 83 -14.95 -9.68 -15.21
C THR A 83 -13.79 -10.11 -16.10
N LEU A 84 -14.11 -10.92 -17.12
CA LEU A 84 -13.19 -11.29 -18.18
C LEU A 84 -13.75 -10.69 -19.50
N GLU A 85 -12.99 -9.80 -20.10
CA GLU A 85 -13.32 -9.18 -21.36
C GLU A 85 -12.11 -9.29 -22.31
N GLU A 86 -12.31 -9.80 -23.51
CA GLU A 86 -11.23 -10.00 -24.50
C GLU A 86 -9.99 -10.73 -23.93
N ASP A 87 -10.21 -11.74 -23.08
CA ASP A 87 -9.19 -12.53 -22.35
C ASP A 87 -8.36 -11.73 -21.31
N GLN A 88 -8.83 -10.52 -20.94
CA GLN A 88 -8.23 -9.69 -19.90
C GLN A 88 -9.13 -9.62 -18.66
N ILE A 89 -8.49 -9.58 -17.50
CA ILE A 89 -9.17 -9.41 -16.21
C ILE A 89 -9.43 -7.91 -15.97
N HIS A 90 -10.71 -7.57 -15.78
CA HIS A 90 -11.13 -6.23 -15.42
C HIS A 90 -11.64 -6.21 -13.97
N LEU A 91 -11.20 -5.22 -13.19
CA LEU A 91 -11.67 -4.98 -11.84
C LEU A 91 -12.66 -3.81 -11.82
N HIS A 92 -13.75 -3.98 -11.09
CA HIS A 92 -14.77 -2.96 -10.86
C HIS A 92 -14.79 -2.57 -9.37
N PRO A 93 -13.88 -1.68 -8.91
CA PRO A 93 -13.70 -1.37 -7.49
C PRO A 93 -14.92 -0.79 -6.78
N ASP A 94 -15.85 -0.23 -7.56
CA ASP A 94 -17.08 0.39 -7.02
C ASP A 94 -18.20 -0.64 -6.76
N LYS A 95 -18.01 -1.90 -7.15
CA LYS A 95 -18.91 -2.99 -6.79
C LYS A 95 -18.74 -3.38 -5.33
N ASN A 96 -19.85 -3.75 -4.68
CA ASN A 96 -19.83 -4.19 -3.28
C ASN A 96 -19.34 -5.65 -3.17
N GLU A 97 -18.09 -5.86 -3.52
CA GLU A 97 -17.46 -7.17 -3.59
C GLU A 97 -16.64 -7.47 -2.32
N ASP A 98 -16.57 -8.73 -1.94
CA ASP A 98 -15.63 -9.17 -0.91
C ASP A 98 -14.23 -9.34 -1.50
N TRP A 99 -13.53 -8.21 -1.63
CA TRP A 99 -12.19 -8.15 -2.19
C TRP A 99 -11.17 -8.97 -1.39
N ASN A 100 -11.36 -9.12 -0.06
CA ASN A 100 -10.45 -9.91 0.75
C ASN A 100 -10.48 -11.38 0.33
N THR A 101 -11.69 -11.94 0.17
CA THR A 101 -11.85 -13.31 -0.33
C THR A 101 -11.23 -13.47 -1.72
N ILE A 102 -11.47 -12.56 -2.66
CA ILE A 102 -10.93 -12.65 -4.01
C ILE A 102 -9.40 -12.64 -4.00
N ILE A 103 -8.79 -11.77 -3.20
CA ILE A 103 -7.34 -11.63 -3.06
C ILE A 103 -6.73 -12.89 -2.43
N GLU A 104 -7.33 -13.42 -1.38
CA GLU A 104 -6.88 -14.63 -0.69
C GLU A 104 -6.84 -15.85 -1.61
N TRP A 105 -7.82 -15.96 -2.51
CA TRP A 105 -7.89 -17.05 -3.48
C TRP A 105 -7.04 -16.84 -4.73
N CYS A 106 -6.36 -15.72 -4.87
CA CYS A 106 -5.45 -15.50 -5.98
C CYS A 106 -4.08 -16.15 -5.71
N PRO A 107 -3.74 -17.28 -6.35
CA PRO A 107 -2.55 -18.07 -5.98
C PRO A 107 -1.23 -17.36 -6.27
N THR A 108 -1.24 -16.38 -7.16
CA THR A 108 -0.05 -15.64 -7.59
C THR A 108 0.03 -14.23 -7.03
N GLY A 109 -1.01 -13.80 -6.28
CA GLY A 109 -1.09 -12.41 -5.81
C GLY A 109 -1.23 -11.39 -6.96
N ALA A 110 -1.80 -11.80 -8.09
CA ALA A 110 -2.07 -10.92 -9.22
C ALA A 110 -3.14 -9.87 -8.91
N ILE A 111 -4.01 -10.14 -7.93
CA ILE A 111 -4.96 -9.15 -7.39
C ILE A 111 -4.54 -8.87 -5.95
N ALA A 112 -4.41 -7.59 -5.60
CA ALA A 112 -4.06 -7.14 -4.26
C ALA A 112 -4.80 -5.84 -3.94
N MET A 113 -4.83 -5.43 -2.66
CA MET A 113 -5.23 -4.06 -2.32
C MET A 113 -4.08 -3.09 -2.59
N ASP A 114 -4.40 -1.91 -3.07
CA ASP A 114 -3.46 -0.82 -3.35
C ASP A 114 -2.80 -0.22 -2.09
N SER A 115 -3.29 -0.59 -0.92
CA SER A 115 -2.78 -0.07 0.35
C SER A 115 -3.13 -0.99 1.51
N ARG A 116 -2.36 -0.87 2.57
CA ARG A 116 -2.59 -1.54 3.85
C ARG A 116 -2.69 -0.53 4.98
N GLU A 117 -3.47 -0.85 5.99
CA GLU A 117 -3.52 -0.09 7.23
C GLU A 117 -2.34 -0.50 8.11
N MET A 118 -1.53 0.48 8.51
CA MET A 118 -0.35 0.24 9.34
C MET A 118 -0.39 1.16 10.54
N THR A 119 -0.02 0.63 11.71
CA THR A 119 0.24 1.46 12.88
C THR A 119 1.60 2.16 12.75
N VAL A 120 1.79 3.23 13.53
CA VAL A 120 3.10 3.89 13.61
C VAL A 120 4.19 2.88 14.01
N GLU A 121 3.88 1.95 14.93
CA GLU A 121 4.82 0.91 15.35
C GLU A 121 5.25 0.02 14.19
N MET A 122 4.31 -0.48 13.38
CA MET A 122 4.59 -1.30 12.20
C MET A 122 5.48 -0.57 11.18
N VAL A 123 5.21 0.72 10.94
CA VAL A 123 6.03 1.54 10.05
C VAL A 123 7.44 1.73 10.62
N MET A 124 7.55 1.99 11.91
CA MET A 124 8.84 2.14 12.59
C MET A 124 9.66 0.85 12.59
N GLU A 125 9.03 -0.32 12.67
CA GLU A 125 9.72 -1.61 12.53
C GLU A 125 10.36 -1.76 11.15
N GLU A 126 9.65 -1.40 10.08
CA GLU A 126 10.21 -1.42 8.73
C GLU A 126 11.39 -0.43 8.57
N ILE A 127 11.23 0.77 9.08
CA ILE A 127 12.26 1.82 9.04
C ILE A 127 13.54 1.38 9.78
N ARG A 128 13.39 0.77 10.96
CA ARG A 128 14.54 0.34 11.79
C ARG A 128 15.43 -0.70 11.11
N LYS A 129 14.91 -1.46 10.15
CA LYS A 129 15.71 -2.44 9.38
C LYS A 129 16.83 -1.75 8.59
N ASP A 130 16.68 -0.46 8.26
CA ASP A 130 17.63 0.31 7.47
C ASP A 130 18.55 1.22 8.32
N ASN A 131 18.45 1.17 9.65
CA ASN A 131 19.29 1.96 10.56
C ASN A 131 20.80 1.92 10.25
N PRO A 132 21.41 0.78 9.88
CA PRO A 132 22.83 0.75 9.54
C PRO A 132 23.19 1.68 8.37
N PHE A 133 22.30 1.81 7.39
CA PHE A 133 22.51 2.67 6.21
C PHE A 133 22.36 4.16 6.55
N TYR A 134 21.47 4.51 7.47
CA TYR A 134 21.28 5.91 7.89
C TYR A 134 22.50 6.45 8.64
N ARG A 135 23.12 5.62 9.48
CA ARG A 135 24.26 6.03 10.30
C ARG A 135 25.55 6.30 9.50
N HIS A 136 25.72 5.64 8.38
CA HIS A 136 26.96 5.67 7.59
C HIS A 136 26.89 6.52 6.34
N GLY A 137 25.72 7.01 5.93
CA GLY A 137 25.51 7.62 4.63
C GLY A 137 24.67 8.89 4.61
N ASN A 138 24.52 9.63 5.70
CA ASN A 138 23.61 10.80 5.80
C ASN A 138 22.18 10.50 5.33
N GLY A 139 21.79 9.22 5.38
CA GLY A 139 20.46 8.77 4.98
C GLY A 139 19.40 9.05 6.06
N GLY A 140 18.18 8.58 5.80
CA GLY A 140 17.08 8.78 6.73
C GLY A 140 15.74 8.32 6.19
N VAL A 141 14.67 8.95 6.65
CA VAL A 141 13.30 8.65 6.29
C VAL A 141 12.67 9.84 5.56
N THR A 142 11.86 9.54 4.55
CA THR A 142 10.99 10.51 3.86
C THR A 142 9.54 10.01 3.98
N ILE A 143 8.61 10.93 4.26
CA ILE A 143 7.16 10.63 4.36
C ILE A 143 6.40 11.61 3.46
#